data_968a9da4fbb5ad5ae91b2a117c3052c2
#
_entry.id   968a9da4fbb5ad5ae91b2a117c3052c2
#
_cell.length_a   1.000
_cell.length_b   1.000
_cell.length_c   1.000
_cell.angle_alpha   90.00
_cell.angle_beta   90.00
_cell.angle_gamma   90.00
#
_symmetry.space_group_name_H-M   'P 1'
#
loop_
_entity.id
_entity.type
_entity.pdbx_description
1 polymer ?
#
loop_
_entity_poly.entity_id
_entity_poly.type
_entity_poly.pdbx_seq_one_letter_code
_entity_poly.pdbx_strand_id
1 'polypeptide(L)'
;MEITCPACRKVNPVFDSVATSCGRCGCELGSLAALARAAGSHLRLAAASLRAGQADTALEHAVRSWTLRHSPFAAALAALAGASSGDLRELRHWRARWREQQL
;
A
#
# COMPACT_ATOMS: atom_id res chain seq x y z
N MET A 1 -12.54 1.04 2.07
CA MET A 1 -11.52 0.14 1.51
C MET A 1 -12.17 -0.94 0.68
N GLU A 2 -11.57 -1.30 -0.42
CA GLU A 2 -12.10 -2.33 -1.31
C GLU A 2 -11.07 -3.43 -1.54
N ILE A 3 -11.55 -4.68 -1.67
CA ILE A 3 -10.70 -5.83 -1.94
C ILE A 3 -11.27 -6.61 -3.11
N THR A 4 -10.43 -6.92 -4.09
CA THR A 4 -10.81 -7.77 -5.21
C THR A 4 -10.67 -9.24 -4.80
N CYS A 5 -11.76 -9.98 -4.92
CA CYS A 5 -11.75 -11.41 -4.60
C CYS A 5 -10.84 -12.16 -5.58
N PRO A 6 -9.86 -12.96 -5.09
CA PRO A 6 -8.97 -13.70 -5.98
C PRO A 6 -9.67 -14.85 -6.72
N ALA A 7 -10.80 -15.33 -6.19
CA ALA A 7 -11.53 -16.45 -6.81
C ALA A 7 -12.43 -15.99 -7.95
N CYS A 8 -13.21 -14.93 -7.76
CA CYS A 8 -14.20 -14.50 -8.76
C CYS A 8 -13.98 -13.06 -9.26
N ARG A 9 -12.99 -12.36 -8.73
CA ARG A 9 -12.59 -11.00 -9.09
C ARG A 9 -13.62 -9.91 -8.81
N LYS A 10 -14.63 -10.21 -8.00
CA LYS A 10 -15.56 -9.18 -7.56
C LYS A 10 -14.88 -8.24 -6.58
N VAL A 11 -15.09 -6.94 -6.74
CA VAL A 11 -14.62 -5.94 -5.78
C VAL A 11 -15.59 -5.91 -4.60
N ASN A 12 -15.07 -6.09 -3.39
CA ASN A 12 -15.88 -6.12 -2.17
C ASN A 12 -15.49 -4.96 -1.25
N PRO A 13 -16.48 -4.25 -0.67
CA PRO A 13 -16.17 -3.26 0.37
C PRO A 13 -15.76 -3.98 1.66
N VAL A 14 -14.81 -3.40 2.38
CA VAL A 14 -14.29 -3.95 3.63
C VAL A 14 -14.54 -2.96 4.74
N PHE A 15 -15.19 -3.43 5.81
CA PHE A 15 -15.46 -2.66 7.01
C PHE A 15 -14.62 -3.18 8.17
N ASP A 16 -14.17 -2.28 9.04
CA ASP A 16 -13.14 -2.55 10.05
C ASP A 16 -13.48 -3.64 11.07
N SER A 17 -14.74 -3.96 11.30
CA SER A 17 -15.14 -4.79 12.41
C SER A 17 -15.84 -6.09 12.05
N VAL A 18 -15.91 -6.44 10.78
CA VAL A 18 -16.71 -7.61 10.36
C VAL A 18 -15.84 -8.60 9.60
N ALA A 19 -16.03 -9.88 9.91
CA ALA A 19 -15.48 -10.97 9.12
C ALA A 19 -15.92 -10.78 7.66
N THR A 20 -14.96 -10.77 6.75
CA THR A 20 -15.20 -10.41 5.36
C THR A 20 -15.22 -11.66 4.49
N SER A 21 -16.31 -11.83 3.77
CA SER A 21 -16.38 -12.86 2.73
C SER A 21 -16.89 -12.20 1.44
N CYS A 22 -16.54 -12.81 0.30
CA CYS A 22 -16.98 -12.29 -0.99
C CYS A 22 -18.50 -12.41 -1.11
N GLY A 23 -19.18 -11.31 -1.44
CA GLY A 23 -20.62 -11.27 -1.60
C GLY A 23 -21.12 -12.07 -2.78
N ARG A 24 -20.25 -12.50 -3.69
CA ARG A 24 -20.62 -13.27 -4.88
C ARG A 24 -20.33 -14.76 -4.71
N CYS A 25 -19.11 -15.13 -4.31
CA CYS A 25 -18.69 -16.54 -4.23
C CYS A 25 -18.51 -17.06 -2.81
N GLY A 26 -18.61 -16.20 -1.79
CA GLY A 26 -18.47 -16.59 -0.39
C GLY A 26 -17.04 -16.85 0.06
N CYS A 27 -16.04 -16.58 -0.79
CA CYS A 27 -14.64 -16.78 -0.45
C CYS A 27 -14.25 -15.93 0.77
N GLU A 28 -13.49 -16.53 1.71
CA GLU A 28 -13.01 -15.82 2.90
C GLU A 28 -11.96 -14.77 2.52
N LEU A 29 -12.22 -13.52 2.88
CA LEU A 29 -11.35 -12.39 2.55
C LEU A 29 -10.69 -11.77 3.78
N GLY A 30 -10.85 -12.36 4.95
CA GLY A 30 -10.35 -11.81 6.22
C GLY A 30 -8.84 -11.58 6.22
N SER A 31 -8.06 -12.52 5.70
CA SER A 31 -6.60 -12.39 5.61
C SER A 31 -6.20 -11.25 4.68
N LEU A 32 -6.85 -11.13 3.52
CA LEU A 32 -6.59 -10.05 2.57
C LEU A 32 -6.98 -8.70 3.16
N ALA A 33 -8.09 -8.65 3.91
CA ALA A 33 -8.54 -7.45 4.59
C ALA A 33 -7.53 -7.00 5.65
N ALA A 34 -6.98 -7.94 6.41
CA ALA A 34 -5.96 -7.65 7.43
C ALA A 34 -4.69 -7.09 6.77
N LEU A 35 -4.22 -7.68 5.69
CA LEU A 35 -3.06 -7.20 4.94
C LEU A 35 -3.30 -5.80 4.38
N ALA A 36 -4.48 -5.55 3.82
CA ALA A 36 -4.82 -4.24 3.27
C ALA A 36 -4.87 -3.17 4.36
N ARG A 37 -5.40 -3.48 5.55
CA ARG A 37 -5.42 -2.55 6.67
C ARG A 37 -4.01 -2.25 7.17
N ALA A 38 -3.15 -3.26 7.28
CA ALA A 38 -1.75 -3.08 7.67
C ALA A 38 -1.01 -2.22 6.65
N ALA A 39 -1.21 -2.48 5.35
CA ALA A 39 -0.61 -1.67 4.29
C ALA A 39 -1.06 -0.20 4.40
N GLY A 40 -2.35 0.03 4.64
CA GLY A 40 -2.90 1.38 4.83
C GLY A 40 -2.32 2.09 6.03
N SER A 41 -2.09 1.37 7.14
CA SER A 41 -1.45 1.93 8.34
C SER A 41 -0.03 2.38 8.04
N HIS A 42 0.75 1.58 7.33
CA HIS A 42 2.10 1.96 6.93
C HIS A 42 2.11 3.14 5.96
N LEU A 43 1.12 3.25 5.07
CA LEU A 43 0.98 4.43 4.20
C LEU A 43 0.77 5.70 5.01
N ARG A 44 -0.09 5.66 6.01
CA ARG A 44 -0.33 6.82 6.87
C ARG A 44 0.92 7.20 7.65
N LEU A 45 1.65 6.22 8.17
CA LEU A 45 2.91 6.45 8.88
C LEU A 45 3.97 7.02 7.95
N ALA A 46 4.06 6.53 6.72
CA ALA A 46 4.98 7.06 5.72
C ALA A 46 4.69 8.53 5.41
N ALA A 47 3.43 8.87 5.18
CA ALA A 47 3.03 10.24 4.91
C ALA A 47 3.31 11.17 6.09
N ALA A 48 3.02 10.71 7.31
CA ALA A 48 3.31 11.49 8.52
C ALA A 48 4.81 11.70 8.70
N SER A 49 5.61 10.67 8.46
CA SER A 49 7.07 10.76 8.55
C SER A 49 7.65 11.74 7.53
N LEU A 50 7.12 11.76 6.31
CA LEU A 50 7.53 12.74 5.28
C LEU A 50 7.22 14.16 5.73
N ARG A 51 6.02 14.39 6.28
CA ARG A 51 5.64 15.71 6.80
C ARG A 51 6.53 16.16 7.95
N ALA A 52 7.01 15.21 8.75
CA ALA A 52 7.91 15.47 9.86
C ALA A 52 9.38 15.61 9.44
N GLY A 53 9.69 15.47 8.16
CA GLY A 53 11.06 15.55 7.65
C GLY A 53 11.88 14.29 7.91
N GLN A 54 11.25 13.18 8.23
CA GLN A 54 11.92 11.91 8.52
C GLN A 54 11.86 10.98 7.30
N ALA A 55 12.66 11.30 6.28
CA ALA A 55 12.64 10.62 5.01
C ALA A 55 12.98 9.13 5.10
N ASP A 56 13.96 8.75 5.91
CA ASP A 56 14.36 7.36 6.05
C ASP A 56 13.26 6.49 6.68
N THR A 57 12.61 7.00 7.71
CA THR A 57 11.47 6.34 8.34
C THR A 57 10.30 6.24 7.38
N ALA A 58 10.06 7.29 6.61
CA ALA A 58 9.01 7.31 5.59
C ALA A 58 9.25 6.24 4.54
N LEU A 59 10.49 6.10 4.06
CA LEU A 59 10.84 5.08 3.08
C LEU A 59 10.59 3.68 3.64
N GLU A 60 10.99 3.42 4.89
CA GLU A 60 10.76 2.14 5.55
C GLU A 60 9.28 1.75 5.55
N HIS A 61 8.42 2.67 5.99
CA HIS A 61 6.98 2.42 6.03
C HIS A 61 6.38 2.25 4.65
N ALA A 62 6.81 3.05 3.68
CA ALA A 62 6.32 2.93 2.30
C ALA A 62 6.70 1.58 1.69
N VAL A 63 7.92 1.11 1.92
CA VAL A 63 8.38 -0.21 1.45
C VAL A 63 7.59 -1.33 2.12
N ARG A 64 7.34 -1.24 3.42
CA ARG A 64 6.53 -2.22 4.14
C ARG A 64 5.10 -2.28 3.60
N SER A 65 4.51 -1.12 3.32
CA SER A 65 3.18 -1.06 2.72
C SER A 65 3.18 -1.75 1.35
N TRP A 66 4.16 -1.46 0.51
CA TRP A 66 4.30 -2.10 -0.81
C TRP A 66 4.45 -3.61 -0.70
N THR A 67 5.23 -4.09 0.26
CA THR A 67 5.42 -5.53 0.48
C THR A 67 4.11 -6.23 0.84
N LEU A 68 3.26 -5.59 1.63
CA LEU A 68 1.97 -6.13 2.03
C LEU A 68 0.94 -6.05 0.91
N ARG A 69 0.95 -4.95 0.18
CA ARG A 69 0.02 -4.72 -0.92
C ARG A 69 0.62 -3.72 -1.89
N HIS A 70 0.85 -4.12 -3.13
CA HIS A 70 1.32 -3.21 -4.16
C HIS A 70 0.25 -2.15 -4.44
N SER A 71 0.64 -0.88 -4.35
CA SER A 71 -0.26 0.22 -4.65
C SER A 71 0.54 1.39 -5.21
N PRO A 72 -0.07 2.22 -6.08
CA PRO A 72 0.63 3.39 -6.60
C PRO A 72 1.00 4.38 -5.49
N PHE A 73 0.19 4.46 -4.43
CA PHE A 73 0.50 5.35 -3.31
C PHE A 73 1.77 4.95 -2.57
N ALA A 74 1.95 3.64 -2.31
CA ALA A 74 3.16 3.15 -1.65
C ALA A 74 4.41 3.46 -2.49
N ALA A 75 4.36 3.21 -3.78
CA ALA A 75 5.47 3.51 -4.68
C ALA A 75 5.75 5.02 -4.76
N ALA A 76 4.70 5.84 -4.83
CA ALA A 76 4.86 7.30 -4.87
C ALA A 76 5.48 7.83 -3.58
N LEU A 77 5.01 7.37 -2.42
CA LEU A 77 5.59 7.78 -1.13
C LEU A 77 7.03 7.35 -0.98
N ALA A 78 7.37 6.14 -1.43
CA ALA A 78 8.74 5.66 -1.41
C ALA A 78 9.65 6.51 -2.32
N ALA A 79 9.15 6.88 -3.51
CA ALA A 79 9.90 7.75 -4.42
C ALA A 79 10.12 9.13 -3.81
N LEU A 80 9.09 9.71 -3.18
CA LEU A 80 9.20 11.01 -2.50
C LEU A 80 10.19 10.94 -1.33
N ALA A 81 10.17 9.86 -0.57
CA ALA A 81 11.11 9.67 0.53
C ALA A 81 12.54 9.57 0.00
N GLY A 82 12.77 8.84 -1.09
CA GLY A 82 14.07 8.76 -1.73
C GLY A 82 14.55 10.13 -2.20
N ALA A 83 13.68 10.90 -2.82
CA ALA A 83 13.99 12.27 -3.26
C ALA A 83 14.34 13.16 -2.08
N SER A 84 13.57 13.08 -0.99
CA SER A 84 13.80 13.89 0.21
C SER A 84 15.11 13.57 0.91
N SER A 85 15.54 12.31 0.88
CA SER A 85 16.82 11.90 1.46
C SER A 85 18.00 12.09 0.50
N GLY A 86 17.74 12.49 -0.74
CA GLY A 86 18.79 12.65 -1.75
C GLY A 86 19.25 11.35 -2.37
N ASP A 87 18.53 10.26 -2.17
CA ASP A 87 18.87 8.96 -2.72
C ASP A 87 18.20 8.78 -4.10
N LEU A 88 18.96 9.11 -5.15
CA LEU A 88 18.46 9.02 -6.52
C LEU A 88 18.20 7.59 -6.96
N ARG A 89 18.89 6.61 -6.38
CA ARG A 89 18.68 5.20 -6.70
C ARG A 89 17.30 4.74 -6.24
N GLU A 90 16.94 5.08 -5.01
CA GLU A 90 15.60 4.79 -4.46
C GLU A 90 14.51 5.53 -5.25
N LEU A 91 14.73 6.80 -5.56
CA LEU A 91 13.79 7.58 -6.35
C LEU A 91 13.52 6.91 -7.70
N ARG A 92 14.55 6.52 -8.43
CA ARG A 92 14.41 5.87 -9.75
C ARG A 92 13.69 4.52 -9.65
N HIS A 93 14.07 3.72 -8.66
CA HIS A 93 13.47 2.41 -8.43
C HIS A 93 11.96 2.53 -8.20
N TRP A 94 11.55 3.37 -7.26
CA TRP A 94 10.15 3.50 -6.88
C TRP A 94 9.31 4.26 -7.91
N ARG A 95 9.91 5.19 -8.61
CA ARG A 95 9.25 5.87 -9.74
C ARG A 95 8.90 4.86 -10.84
N ALA A 96 9.79 3.91 -11.12
CA ALA A 96 9.52 2.85 -12.09
C ALA A 96 8.35 1.96 -11.63
N ARG A 97 8.33 1.59 -10.34
CA ARG A 97 7.23 0.81 -9.76
C ARG A 97 5.90 1.56 -9.84
N TRP A 98 5.92 2.85 -9.54
CA TRP A 98 4.73 3.69 -9.65
C TRP A 98 4.19 3.71 -11.09
N ARG A 99 5.06 3.84 -12.07
CA ARG A 99 4.67 3.83 -13.48
C ARG A 99 4.02 2.50 -13.88
N GLU A 100 4.55 1.40 -13.40
CA GLU A 100 4.00 0.07 -13.66
C GLU A 100 2.55 -0.04 -13.16
N GLN A 101 2.23 0.59 -12.03
CA GLN A 101 0.90 0.58 -11.47
C GLN A 101 -0.09 1.46 -12.25
N GLN A 102 0.38 2.35 -13.11
CA GLN A 102 -0.47 3.21 -13.92
C GLN A 102 -0.87 2.59 -15.26
N LEU A 103 -0.31 1.47 -15.61
CA LEU A 103 -0.57 0.81 -16.89
C LEU A 103 -1.81 -0.10 -16.87
#